data_53f6fdf6760ea9a558f19ab72f2af616
#
_entry.id   53f6fdf6760ea9a558f19ab72f2af616
#
_cell.length_a   1.000
_cell.length_b   1.000
_cell.length_c   1.000
_cell.angle_alpha   90.00
_cell.angle_beta   90.00
_cell.angle_gamma   90.00
#
_symmetry.space_group_name_H-M   'P 1'
#
loop_
_entity.id
_entity.type
_entity.pdbx_description
1 polymer ?
#
loop_
_entity_poly.entity_id
_entity_poly.type
_entity_poly.pdbx_seq_one_letter_code
_entity_poly.pdbx_strand_id
1 'polypeptide(L)'
;MTAGPHLPPAGEPATPAPTAAGPPGPAGDSPDPGHPPVTGGRVREETIQRLQAAMSSLGTDAMAAMERRLPWFRAMSAENRSWIGLVAQAGIAAFMDWVRHPEWGRRAVAGEVFGTAPRELARAVSLQQAVEMVRITIDVVEARVDELAAPGGEAELREAVLRYTREVAFAAARVYARTAEARGAWDARLEALVVDSLVRGDAGDHRHR
;
A
#
# COMPACT_ATOMS: atom_id res chain seq x y z
N MET A 1 81.67 36.74 0.19
CA MET A 1 80.97 37.98 0.00
C MET A 1 79.66 37.85 0.80
N THR A 2 79.76 38.19 2.03
CA THR A 2 79.52 39.45 2.74
C THR A 2 78.09 39.93 2.63
N ALA A 3 77.36 39.83 3.67
CA ALA A 3 76.54 40.80 4.36
C ALA A 3 75.47 40.01 5.14
N GLY A 4 75.31 40.13 6.37
CA GLY A 4 75.31 41.14 7.39
C GLY A 4 73.99 41.09 8.08
N PRO A 5 73.87 41.02 9.41
CA PRO A 5 72.67 40.75 10.13
C PRO A 5 71.80 42.01 10.36
N HIS A 6 70.48 41.89 10.31
CA HIS A 6 69.64 42.99 10.74
C HIS A 6 68.83 42.61 11.98
N LEU A 7 68.95 43.38 13.05
CA LEU A 7 68.24 43.34 14.31
C LEU A 7 66.78 43.75 14.12
N PRO A 8 65.85 43.19 14.95
CA PRO A 8 64.48 43.67 15.01
C PRO A 8 64.31 44.84 15.98
N PRO A 9 63.31 45.72 15.76
CA PRO A 9 62.97 46.76 16.76
C PRO A 9 62.02 46.25 17.82
N ALA A 10 62.10 46.96 18.91
CA ALA A 10 61.44 46.73 20.20
C ALA A 10 59.93 46.79 20.24
N GLY A 11 59.38 46.01 21.11
CA GLY A 11 58.41 46.26 22.17
C GLY A 11 57.08 46.95 21.80
N GLU A 12 55.99 46.19 21.88
CA GLU A 12 54.65 46.73 22.16
C GLU A 12 54.00 46.03 23.36
N PRO A 13 53.18 46.76 24.15
CA PRO A 13 52.77 46.33 25.48
C PRO A 13 51.66 45.30 25.44
N ALA A 14 51.71 44.40 26.38
CA ALA A 14 50.73 43.34 26.61
C ALA A 14 49.33 43.90 26.89
N THR A 15 48.35 43.48 26.10
CA THR A 15 46.92 43.67 26.34
C THR A 15 46.44 42.60 27.36
N PRO A 16 45.65 42.96 28.38
CA PRO A 16 45.17 41.98 29.36
C PRO A 16 44.16 41.04 28.77
N ALA A 17 44.26 39.75 29.12
CA ALA A 17 43.38 38.68 28.76
C ALA A 17 41.92 38.96 29.21
N PRO A 18 40.88 38.64 28.40
CA PRO A 18 39.51 38.71 28.87
C PRO A 18 39.22 37.54 29.81
N THR A 19 38.59 37.87 30.94
CA THR A 19 38.08 37.01 31.96
C THR A 19 37.22 35.89 31.41
N ALA A 20 37.46 34.65 31.81
CA ALA A 20 36.70 33.46 31.46
C ALA A 20 35.23 33.65 31.87
N ALA A 21 34.36 33.72 30.85
CA ALA A 21 32.91 33.55 31.03
C ALA A 21 32.64 32.07 31.35
N GLY A 22 31.89 31.85 32.41
CA GLY A 22 31.45 30.51 32.86
C GLY A 22 30.60 29.81 31.80
N PRO A 23 30.44 28.46 31.89
CA PRO A 23 29.69 27.70 30.91
C PRO A 23 28.24 28.18 30.90
N PRO A 24 27.59 28.28 29.71
CA PRO A 24 26.16 28.57 29.64
C PRO A 24 25.39 27.44 30.30
N GLY A 25 24.46 27.82 31.17
CA GLY A 25 23.48 26.89 31.78
C GLY A 25 22.68 26.16 30.71
N PRO A 26 22.03 25.01 31.04
CA PRO A 26 21.27 24.25 30.06
C PRO A 26 20.20 25.16 29.44
N ALA A 27 20.32 25.34 28.13
CA ALA A 27 19.30 26.03 27.35
C ALA A 27 17.99 25.28 27.54
N GLY A 28 16.97 26.00 28.01
CA GLY A 28 15.62 25.46 28.13
C GLY A 28 15.19 24.86 26.80
N ASP A 29 14.64 23.67 26.91
CA ASP A 29 14.09 22.88 25.82
C ASP A 29 12.96 23.67 25.13
N SER A 30 13.32 24.50 24.17
CA SER A 30 12.35 25.16 23.29
C SER A 30 11.89 24.09 22.29
N PRO A 31 10.59 23.81 22.18
CA PRO A 31 10.11 22.80 21.26
C PRO A 31 10.50 23.20 19.82
N ASP A 32 11.18 22.27 19.15
CA ASP A 32 11.54 22.37 17.74
C ASP A 32 10.27 22.63 16.88
N PRO A 33 10.16 23.76 16.16
CA PRO A 33 8.98 24.07 15.35
C PRO A 33 8.75 23.14 14.16
N GLY A 34 9.64 22.16 13.93
CA GLY A 34 9.53 21.14 12.88
C GLY A 34 8.98 19.80 13.36
N HIS A 35 8.79 19.60 14.67
CA HIS A 35 8.24 18.34 15.16
C HIS A 35 6.71 18.40 15.16
N PRO A 36 5.98 17.44 14.53
CA PRO A 36 4.53 17.42 14.59
C PRO A 36 4.11 17.33 16.06
N PRO A 37 3.05 18.05 16.47
CA PRO A 37 2.67 18.13 17.86
C PRO A 37 2.49 16.73 18.44
N VAL A 38 3.03 16.47 19.61
CA VAL A 38 2.98 15.19 20.36
C VAL A 38 1.54 14.62 20.45
N THR A 39 0.55 15.49 20.33
CA THR A 39 -0.88 15.18 20.29
C THR A 39 -1.27 14.36 19.04
N GLY A 40 -0.78 14.73 17.86
CA GLY A 40 -1.09 13.99 16.60
C GLY A 40 -0.53 12.58 16.59
N GLY A 41 0.66 12.37 17.13
CA GLY A 41 1.26 11.04 17.25
C GLY A 41 0.46 10.10 18.15
N ARG A 42 -0.08 10.60 19.29
CA ARG A 42 -0.92 9.79 20.18
C ARG A 42 -2.27 9.43 19.57
N VAL A 43 -2.92 10.38 18.91
CA VAL A 43 -4.21 10.13 18.22
C VAL A 43 -4.04 9.06 17.17
N ARG A 44 -2.98 9.12 16.41
CA ARG A 44 -2.66 8.12 15.38
C ARG A 44 -2.40 6.74 15.98
N GLU A 45 -1.59 6.65 17.02
CA GLU A 45 -1.28 5.37 17.68
C GLU A 45 -2.54 4.74 18.29
N GLU A 46 -3.40 5.52 18.93
CA GLU A 46 -4.68 5.04 19.45
C GLU A 46 -5.61 4.58 18.35
N THR A 47 -5.66 5.29 17.20
CA THR A 47 -6.41 4.86 16.01
C THR A 47 -5.91 3.52 15.49
N ILE A 48 -4.60 3.33 15.42
CA ILE A 48 -3.98 2.05 14.99
C ILE A 48 -4.39 0.91 15.93
N GLN A 49 -4.37 1.13 17.25
CA GLN A 49 -4.79 0.12 18.23
C GLN A 49 -6.27 -0.25 18.09
N ARG A 50 -7.15 0.73 17.89
CA ARG A 50 -8.59 0.50 17.66
C ARG A 50 -8.83 -0.28 16.36
N LEU A 51 -8.18 0.10 15.28
CA LEU A 51 -8.22 -0.63 14.00
C LEU A 51 -7.76 -2.08 14.19
N GLN A 52 -6.66 -2.30 14.90
CA GLN A 52 -6.13 -3.64 15.16
C GLN A 52 -7.12 -4.51 15.93
N ALA A 53 -7.76 -3.96 16.96
CA ALA A 53 -8.78 -4.66 17.72
C ALA A 53 -10.02 -5.01 16.88
N ALA A 54 -10.35 -4.19 15.89
CA ALA A 54 -11.52 -4.36 15.01
C ALA A 54 -11.27 -5.22 13.77
N MET A 55 -10.03 -5.63 13.46
CA MET A 55 -9.69 -6.34 12.22
C MET A 55 -10.57 -7.55 11.93
N SER A 56 -10.77 -8.42 12.94
CA SER A 56 -11.57 -9.65 12.79
C SER A 56 -13.04 -9.33 12.53
N SER A 57 -13.60 -8.36 13.25
CA SER A 57 -15.00 -7.95 13.07
C SER A 57 -15.21 -7.28 11.71
N LEU A 58 -14.29 -6.44 11.24
CA LEU A 58 -14.36 -5.83 9.91
C LEU A 58 -14.40 -6.88 8.79
N GLY A 59 -13.58 -7.91 8.88
CA GLY A 59 -13.59 -9.03 7.92
C GLY A 59 -14.93 -9.78 7.93
N THR A 60 -15.46 -10.08 9.13
CA THR A 60 -16.76 -10.72 9.30
C THR A 60 -17.90 -9.86 8.77
N ASP A 61 -17.89 -8.57 9.07
CA ASP A 61 -18.92 -7.62 8.62
C ASP A 61 -18.89 -7.45 7.10
N ALA A 62 -17.70 -7.44 6.48
CA ALA A 62 -17.56 -7.38 5.04
C ALA A 62 -18.14 -8.63 4.36
N MET A 63 -17.83 -9.83 4.87
CA MET A 63 -18.39 -11.07 4.36
C MET A 63 -19.92 -11.12 4.51
N ALA A 64 -20.45 -10.75 5.66
CA ALA A 64 -21.89 -10.68 5.89
C ALA A 64 -22.57 -9.63 4.99
N ALA A 65 -21.90 -8.51 4.71
CA ALA A 65 -22.42 -7.50 3.79
C ALA A 65 -22.43 -8.01 2.34
N MET A 66 -21.42 -8.74 1.91
CA MET A 66 -21.38 -9.39 0.59
C MET A 66 -22.51 -10.41 0.46
N GLU A 67 -22.74 -11.26 1.48
CA GLU A 67 -23.83 -12.23 1.47
C GLU A 67 -25.19 -11.55 1.38
N ARG A 68 -25.41 -10.43 2.06
CA ARG A 68 -26.67 -9.69 1.99
C ARG A 68 -26.90 -9.00 0.66
N ARG A 69 -25.87 -8.37 0.09
CA ARG A 69 -25.98 -7.43 -1.04
C ARG A 69 -25.77 -8.07 -2.41
N LEU A 70 -25.06 -9.23 -2.48
CA LEU A 70 -24.65 -9.86 -3.73
C LEU A 70 -25.30 -11.26 -3.89
N PRO A 71 -26.38 -11.39 -4.66
CA PRO A 71 -27.03 -12.69 -4.90
C PRO A 71 -26.07 -13.72 -5.50
N TRP A 72 -25.21 -13.30 -6.44
CA TRP A 72 -24.23 -14.17 -7.07
C TRP A 72 -23.17 -14.68 -6.08
N PHE A 73 -22.82 -13.90 -5.05
CA PHE A 73 -21.88 -14.31 -4.00
C PHE A 73 -22.45 -15.47 -3.16
N ARG A 74 -23.75 -15.42 -2.85
CA ARG A 74 -24.43 -16.53 -2.16
C ARG A 74 -24.44 -17.82 -2.97
N ALA A 75 -24.49 -17.70 -4.31
CA ALA A 75 -24.49 -18.84 -5.22
C ALA A 75 -23.10 -19.45 -5.45
N MET A 76 -22.03 -18.80 -4.98
CA MET A 76 -20.67 -19.34 -5.10
C MET A 76 -20.45 -20.55 -4.21
N SER A 77 -19.48 -21.40 -4.58
CA SER A 77 -19.02 -22.49 -3.73
C SER A 77 -18.48 -21.99 -2.38
N ALA A 78 -18.59 -22.81 -1.34
CA ALA A 78 -18.04 -22.47 -0.03
C ALA A 78 -16.53 -22.23 -0.08
N GLU A 79 -15.82 -22.98 -0.93
CA GLU A 79 -14.39 -22.82 -1.14
C GLU A 79 -14.04 -21.42 -1.69
N ASN A 80 -14.71 -20.97 -2.76
CA ASN A 80 -14.49 -19.65 -3.33
C ASN A 80 -14.84 -18.53 -2.33
N ARG A 81 -15.94 -18.68 -1.56
CA ARG A 81 -16.27 -17.72 -0.49
C ARG A 81 -15.20 -17.66 0.58
N SER A 82 -14.61 -18.81 0.97
CA SER A 82 -13.51 -18.85 1.93
C SER A 82 -12.26 -18.13 1.40
N TRP A 83 -11.92 -18.33 0.13
CA TRP A 83 -10.82 -17.59 -0.50
C TRP A 83 -11.07 -16.08 -0.55
N ILE A 84 -12.29 -15.66 -0.87
CA ILE A 84 -12.66 -14.25 -0.86
C ILE A 84 -12.53 -13.67 0.55
N GLY A 85 -12.94 -14.43 1.59
CA GLY A 85 -12.75 -14.03 2.98
C GLY A 85 -11.27 -13.80 3.34
N LEU A 86 -10.39 -14.69 2.90
CA LEU A 86 -8.93 -14.53 3.10
C LEU A 86 -8.38 -13.30 2.37
N VAL A 87 -8.83 -13.03 1.14
CA VAL A 87 -8.43 -11.84 0.38
C VAL A 87 -8.93 -10.55 1.05
N ALA A 88 -10.17 -10.56 1.55
CA ALA A 88 -10.72 -9.42 2.29
C ALA A 88 -9.94 -9.15 3.59
N GLN A 89 -9.60 -10.20 4.34
CA GLN A 89 -8.77 -10.07 5.54
C GLN A 89 -7.36 -9.56 5.21
N ALA A 90 -6.74 -10.09 4.15
CA ALA A 90 -5.44 -9.61 3.68
C ALA A 90 -5.51 -8.12 3.28
N GLY A 91 -6.59 -7.70 2.63
CA GLY A 91 -6.82 -6.29 2.28
C GLY A 91 -6.95 -5.38 3.50
N ILE A 92 -7.65 -5.82 4.56
CA ILE A 92 -7.78 -5.09 5.81
C ILE A 92 -6.43 -5.04 6.55
N ALA A 93 -5.67 -6.14 6.56
CA ALA A 93 -4.34 -6.17 7.16
C ALA A 93 -3.36 -5.22 6.43
N ALA A 94 -3.36 -5.23 5.11
CA ALA A 94 -2.55 -4.33 4.30
C ALA A 94 -2.95 -2.85 4.49
N PHE A 95 -4.24 -2.56 4.73
CA PHE A 95 -4.67 -1.22 5.13
C PHE A 95 -4.07 -0.79 6.47
N MET A 96 -4.04 -1.70 7.44
CA MET A 96 -3.40 -1.44 8.74
C MET A 96 -1.92 -1.08 8.60
N ASP A 97 -1.18 -1.85 7.80
CA ASP A 97 0.22 -1.58 7.54
C ASP A 97 0.43 -0.27 6.77
N TRP A 98 -0.48 0.05 5.84
CA TRP A 98 -0.51 1.35 5.18
C TRP A 98 -0.70 2.52 6.14
N VAL A 99 -1.61 2.40 7.12
CA VAL A 99 -1.82 3.44 8.14
C VAL A 99 -0.60 3.56 9.06
N ARG A 100 0.09 2.46 9.36
CA ARG A 100 1.33 2.48 10.17
C ARG A 100 2.51 3.11 9.42
N HIS A 101 2.63 2.79 8.14
CA HIS A 101 3.79 3.08 7.30
C HIS A 101 3.39 3.77 6.00
N PRO A 102 2.87 5.01 6.03
CA PRO A 102 2.42 5.72 4.84
C PRO A 102 3.54 5.97 3.83
N GLU A 103 4.80 5.89 4.27
CA GLU A 103 6.01 5.99 3.46
C GLU A 103 6.24 4.78 2.54
N TRP A 104 5.67 3.61 2.82
CA TRP A 104 5.89 2.38 2.01
C TRP A 104 5.24 2.43 0.63
N GLY A 105 4.35 3.40 0.40
CA GLY A 105 3.84 3.73 -0.91
C GLY A 105 3.11 2.60 -1.64
N ARG A 106 2.89 2.82 -2.94
CA ARG A 106 2.00 2.02 -3.82
C ARG A 106 2.43 0.56 -4.06
N ARG A 107 3.67 0.16 -3.74
CA ARG A 107 4.19 -1.18 -4.11
C ARG A 107 3.66 -2.30 -3.21
N ALA A 108 3.38 -2.02 -1.95
CA ALA A 108 2.94 -3.02 -0.98
C ALA A 108 1.53 -3.55 -1.28
N VAL A 109 0.58 -2.66 -1.61
CA VAL A 109 -0.85 -2.98 -1.72
C VAL A 109 -1.17 -4.06 -2.77
N ALA A 110 -0.52 -4.02 -3.93
CA ALA A 110 -0.87 -4.92 -5.04
C ALA A 110 -0.42 -6.37 -4.81
N GLY A 111 0.74 -6.57 -4.18
CA GLY A 111 1.30 -7.91 -3.91
C GLY A 111 0.64 -8.60 -2.74
N GLU A 112 0.31 -7.86 -1.70
CA GLU A 112 -0.23 -8.39 -0.46
C GLU A 112 -1.72 -8.74 -0.55
N VAL A 113 -2.52 -7.86 -1.16
CA VAL A 113 -3.98 -8.08 -1.26
C VAL A 113 -4.33 -9.17 -2.27
N PHE A 114 -3.72 -9.13 -3.46
CA PHE A 114 -4.08 -10.05 -4.55
C PHE A 114 -3.12 -11.23 -4.71
N GLY A 115 -1.95 -11.20 -4.06
CA GLY A 115 -0.96 -12.28 -4.13
C GLY A 115 -1.39 -13.54 -3.40
N THR A 116 -2.29 -13.46 -2.45
CA THR A 116 -2.87 -14.58 -1.70
C THR A 116 -3.95 -15.32 -2.47
N ALA A 117 -4.53 -14.70 -3.51
CA ALA A 117 -5.62 -15.32 -4.28
C ALA A 117 -5.08 -16.40 -5.22
N PRO A 118 -5.63 -17.63 -5.21
CA PRO A 118 -5.35 -18.63 -6.22
C PRO A 118 -5.68 -18.10 -7.62
N ARG A 119 -4.92 -18.52 -8.63
CA ARG A 119 -5.19 -18.15 -10.02
C ARG A 119 -6.57 -18.59 -10.50
N GLU A 120 -7.09 -19.66 -9.93
CA GLU A 120 -8.42 -20.22 -10.17
C GLU A 120 -9.51 -19.22 -9.72
N LEU A 121 -9.34 -18.55 -8.58
CA LEU A 121 -10.27 -17.54 -8.10
C LEU A 121 -10.33 -16.34 -9.06
N ALA A 122 -9.20 -15.90 -9.60
CA ALA A 122 -9.14 -14.82 -10.59
C ALA A 122 -9.82 -15.19 -11.93
N ARG A 123 -10.07 -16.49 -12.18
CA ARG A 123 -10.87 -16.97 -13.31
C ARG A 123 -12.35 -17.10 -12.97
N ALA A 124 -12.67 -17.43 -11.71
CA ALA A 124 -14.03 -17.61 -11.22
C ALA A 124 -14.76 -16.29 -10.91
N VAL A 125 -14.01 -15.22 -10.68
CA VAL A 125 -14.51 -13.89 -10.31
C VAL A 125 -14.24 -12.92 -11.46
N SER A 126 -15.27 -12.27 -11.99
CA SER A 126 -15.11 -11.22 -13.00
C SER A 126 -14.55 -9.92 -12.38
N LEU A 127 -14.00 -9.02 -13.21
CA LEU A 127 -13.57 -7.70 -12.75
C LEU A 127 -14.72 -6.93 -12.10
N GLN A 128 -15.92 -6.98 -12.68
CA GLN A 128 -17.09 -6.33 -12.12
C GLN A 128 -17.40 -6.86 -10.71
N GLN A 129 -17.42 -8.18 -10.53
CA GLN A 129 -17.64 -8.81 -9.23
C GLN A 129 -16.56 -8.43 -8.21
N ALA A 130 -15.28 -8.38 -8.64
CA ALA A 130 -14.19 -7.94 -7.78
C ALA A 130 -14.37 -6.49 -7.33
N VAL A 131 -14.76 -5.59 -8.23
CA VAL A 131 -15.04 -4.19 -7.91
C VAL A 131 -16.22 -4.07 -6.93
N GLU A 132 -17.30 -4.84 -7.11
CA GLU A 132 -18.44 -4.86 -6.20
C GLU A 132 -18.04 -5.31 -4.79
N MET A 133 -17.21 -6.36 -4.67
CA MET A 133 -16.72 -6.84 -3.37
C MET A 133 -15.80 -5.82 -2.68
N VAL A 134 -14.84 -5.25 -3.41
CA VAL A 134 -13.95 -4.20 -2.89
C VAL A 134 -14.78 -3.03 -2.38
N ARG A 135 -15.76 -2.58 -3.15
CA ARG A 135 -16.64 -1.48 -2.79
C ARG A 135 -17.42 -1.76 -1.50
N ILE A 136 -17.98 -2.98 -1.34
CA ILE A 136 -18.68 -3.37 -0.11
C ILE A 136 -17.73 -3.38 1.09
N THR A 137 -16.50 -3.88 0.91
CA THR A 137 -15.51 -3.88 1.99
C THR A 137 -15.17 -2.46 2.43
N ILE A 138 -15.04 -1.54 1.48
CA ILE A 138 -14.80 -0.12 1.75
C ILE A 138 -15.98 0.51 2.50
N ASP A 139 -17.22 0.29 2.01
CA ASP A 139 -18.45 0.79 2.65
C ASP A 139 -18.51 0.36 4.14
N VAL A 140 -18.10 -0.88 4.45
CA VAL A 140 -18.06 -1.40 5.82
C VAL A 140 -17.03 -0.67 6.68
N VAL A 141 -15.83 -0.42 6.16
CA VAL A 141 -14.79 0.32 6.88
C VAL A 141 -15.20 1.78 7.08
N GLU A 142 -15.70 2.43 6.03
CA GLU A 142 -16.16 3.83 6.09
C GLU A 142 -17.30 4.05 7.08
N ALA A 143 -18.25 3.12 7.16
CA ALA A 143 -19.36 3.18 8.10
C ALA A 143 -18.90 3.12 9.57
N ARG A 144 -17.71 2.63 9.84
CA ARG A 144 -17.15 2.47 11.18
C ARG A 144 -16.01 3.45 11.49
N VAL A 145 -15.71 4.39 10.61
CA VAL A 145 -14.59 5.34 10.80
C VAL A 145 -14.70 6.08 12.14
N ASP A 146 -15.89 6.53 12.54
CA ASP A 146 -16.09 7.28 13.77
C ASP A 146 -15.87 6.41 15.02
N GLU A 147 -16.08 5.09 14.94
CA GLU A 147 -15.79 4.12 16.00
C GLU A 147 -14.29 3.76 16.02
N LEU A 148 -13.68 3.63 14.84
CA LEU A 148 -12.31 3.16 14.67
C LEU A 148 -11.28 4.26 14.93
N ALA A 149 -11.61 5.52 14.62
CA ALA A 149 -10.72 6.64 14.88
C ALA A 149 -10.65 6.95 16.39
N ALA A 150 -9.49 7.36 16.85
CA ALA A 150 -9.38 8.08 18.12
C ALA A 150 -10.02 9.47 17.99
N PRO A 151 -10.55 10.05 19.07
CA PRO A 151 -11.16 11.38 19.04
C PRO A 151 -10.22 12.42 18.42
N GLY A 152 -10.68 13.08 17.35
CA GLY A 152 -9.91 14.03 16.55
C GLY A 152 -9.09 13.43 15.42
N GLY A 153 -9.11 12.09 15.23
CA GLY A 153 -8.41 11.37 14.17
C GLY A 153 -9.32 10.97 12.97
N GLU A 154 -10.60 11.30 13.02
CA GLU A 154 -11.61 10.85 12.06
C GLU A 154 -11.31 11.32 10.64
N ALA A 155 -10.87 12.57 10.48
CA ALA A 155 -10.54 13.15 9.18
C ALA A 155 -9.30 12.47 8.58
N GLU A 156 -8.27 12.24 9.40
CA GLU A 156 -7.05 11.54 8.97
C GLU A 156 -7.34 10.10 8.55
N LEU A 157 -8.17 9.39 9.32
CA LEU A 157 -8.56 8.02 8.99
C LEU A 157 -9.38 7.96 7.71
N ARG A 158 -10.36 8.88 7.49
CA ARG A 158 -11.11 8.96 6.23
C ARG A 158 -10.20 9.21 5.03
N GLU A 159 -9.24 10.12 5.17
CA GLU A 159 -8.28 10.38 4.10
C GLU A 159 -7.41 9.14 3.82
N ALA A 160 -6.96 8.43 4.85
CA ALA A 160 -6.20 7.19 4.69
C ALA A 160 -7.02 6.11 3.97
N VAL A 161 -8.30 5.93 4.31
CA VAL A 161 -9.23 5.01 3.63
C VAL A 161 -9.35 5.37 2.15
N LEU A 162 -9.60 6.64 1.81
CA LEU A 162 -9.73 7.09 0.44
C LEU A 162 -8.46 6.87 -0.39
N ARG A 163 -7.30 7.18 0.18
CA ARG A 163 -6.02 6.96 -0.50
C ARG A 163 -5.75 5.48 -0.72
N TYR A 164 -5.94 4.65 0.28
CA TYR A 164 -5.76 3.21 0.20
C TYR A 164 -6.70 2.57 -0.82
N THR A 165 -7.98 2.92 -0.78
CA THR A 165 -9.01 2.46 -1.73
C THR A 165 -8.62 2.72 -3.18
N ARG A 166 -8.09 3.92 -3.46
CA ARG A 166 -7.60 4.26 -4.81
C ARG A 166 -6.47 3.33 -5.25
N GLU A 167 -5.52 3.03 -4.36
CA GLU A 167 -4.42 2.12 -4.70
C GLU A 167 -4.90 0.67 -4.91
N VAL A 168 -5.85 0.20 -4.10
CA VAL A 168 -6.50 -1.11 -4.28
C VAL A 168 -7.22 -1.20 -5.62
N ALA A 169 -7.97 -0.16 -6.02
CA ALA A 169 -8.67 -0.11 -7.30
C ALA A 169 -7.70 -0.20 -8.49
N PHE A 170 -6.59 0.55 -8.47
CA PHE A 170 -5.56 0.45 -9.50
C PHE A 170 -4.82 -0.89 -9.49
N ALA A 171 -4.61 -1.48 -8.31
CA ALA A 171 -4.01 -2.81 -8.21
C ALA A 171 -4.92 -3.88 -8.81
N ALA A 172 -6.22 -3.86 -8.51
CA ALA A 172 -7.22 -4.74 -9.12
C ALA A 172 -7.22 -4.60 -10.65
N ALA A 173 -7.31 -3.37 -11.17
CA ALA A 173 -7.29 -3.12 -12.62
C ALA A 173 -6.04 -3.73 -13.28
N ARG A 174 -4.86 -3.59 -12.68
CA ARG A 174 -3.61 -4.18 -13.20
C ARG A 174 -3.63 -5.71 -13.22
N VAL A 175 -4.17 -6.35 -12.19
CA VAL A 175 -4.27 -7.81 -12.12
C VAL A 175 -5.17 -8.33 -13.24
N TYR A 176 -6.32 -7.71 -13.45
CA TYR A 176 -7.26 -8.11 -14.50
C TYR A 176 -6.75 -7.79 -15.91
N ALA A 177 -6.07 -6.67 -16.12
CA ALA A 177 -5.43 -6.34 -17.38
C ALA A 177 -4.40 -7.39 -17.78
N ARG A 178 -3.49 -7.78 -16.88
CA ARG A 178 -2.50 -8.84 -17.11
C ARG A 178 -3.16 -10.19 -17.41
N THR A 179 -4.26 -10.51 -16.76
CA THR A 179 -4.99 -11.75 -17.00
C THR A 179 -5.65 -11.75 -18.39
N ALA A 180 -6.20 -10.61 -18.82
CA ALA A 180 -6.76 -10.43 -20.16
C ALA A 180 -5.70 -10.52 -21.26
N GLU A 181 -4.56 -9.85 -21.09
CA GLU A 181 -3.40 -9.92 -22.00
C GLU A 181 -2.88 -11.35 -22.15
N ALA A 182 -2.76 -12.09 -21.04
CA ALA A 182 -2.33 -13.49 -21.08
C ALA A 182 -3.34 -14.38 -21.84
N ARG A 183 -4.65 -14.12 -21.72
CA ARG A 183 -5.67 -14.85 -22.51
C ARG A 183 -5.58 -14.52 -23.97
N GLY A 184 -5.49 -13.24 -24.36
CA GLY A 184 -5.37 -12.83 -25.74
C GLY A 184 -4.11 -13.38 -26.43
N ALA A 185 -2.99 -13.43 -25.75
CA ALA A 185 -1.76 -14.03 -26.26
C ALA A 185 -1.89 -15.55 -26.43
N TRP A 186 -2.66 -16.23 -25.58
CA TRP A 186 -2.96 -17.66 -25.72
C TRP A 186 -3.87 -17.94 -26.90
N ASP A 187 -4.94 -17.18 -27.07
CA ASP A 187 -5.88 -17.32 -28.18
C ASP A 187 -5.19 -17.09 -29.53
N ALA A 188 -4.35 -16.06 -29.64
CA ALA A 188 -3.53 -15.80 -30.84
C ALA A 188 -2.55 -16.95 -31.16
N ARG A 189 -1.98 -17.60 -30.12
CA ARG A 189 -1.13 -18.78 -30.32
C ARG A 189 -1.90 -20.00 -30.81
N LEU A 190 -3.09 -20.23 -30.29
CA LEU A 190 -3.96 -21.32 -30.73
C LEU A 190 -4.40 -21.10 -32.18
N GLU A 191 -4.81 -19.89 -32.53
CA GLU A 191 -5.12 -19.53 -33.94
C GLU A 191 -3.94 -19.80 -34.86
N ALA A 192 -2.75 -19.36 -34.50
CA ALA A 192 -1.55 -19.58 -35.31
C ALA A 192 -1.23 -21.07 -35.44
N LEU A 193 -1.40 -21.90 -34.39
CA LEU A 193 -1.21 -23.34 -34.45
C LEU A 193 -2.26 -24.04 -35.33
N VAL A 194 -3.52 -23.61 -35.26
CA VAL A 194 -4.61 -24.16 -36.10
C VAL A 194 -4.36 -23.82 -37.59
N VAL A 195 -4.01 -22.57 -37.87
CA VAL A 195 -3.67 -22.15 -39.23
C VAL A 195 -2.46 -22.91 -39.77
N ASP A 196 -1.40 -23.05 -38.98
CA ASP A 196 -0.19 -23.79 -39.37
C ASP A 196 -0.49 -25.27 -39.58
N SER A 197 -1.34 -25.91 -38.78
CA SER A 197 -1.76 -27.30 -38.96
C SER A 197 -2.59 -27.52 -40.21
N LEU A 198 -3.49 -26.59 -40.53
CA LEU A 198 -4.31 -26.63 -41.77
C LEU A 198 -3.42 -26.46 -43.01
N VAL A 199 -2.50 -25.50 -43.01
CA VAL A 199 -1.57 -25.25 -44.13
C VAL A 199 -0.65 -26.45 -44.35
N ARG A 200 -0.16 -27.12 -43.28
CA ARG A 200 0.68 -28.32 -43.41
C ARG A 200 -0.13 -29.56 -43.78
N GLY A 201 -1.37 -29.69 -43.31
CA GLY A 201 -2.26 -30.79 -43.68
C GLY A 201 -2.63 -30.73 -45.14
N ASP A 202 -2.89 -29.58 -45.69
CA ASP A 202 -3.20 -29.37 -47.11
C ASP A 202 -1.97 -29.63 -48.04
N ALA A 203 -0.75 -29.36 -47.52
CA ALA A 203 0.49 -29.66 -48.24
C ALA A 203 0.83 -31.19 -48.24
N GLY A 204 0.24 -31.99 -47.36
CA GLY A 204 0.40 -33.44 -47.29
C GLY A 204 -0.42 -34.19 -48.37
N ASP A 205 -1.58 -33.68 -48.71
CA ASP A 205 -2.54 -34.37 -49.59
C ASP A 205 -2.19 -34.22 -51.10
N HIS A 206 -1.31 -33.28 -51.44
CA HIS A 206 -0.87 -33.06 -52.83
C HIS A 206 0.35 -33.89 -53.25
N ARG A 207 0.91 -34.74 -52.39
CA ARG A 207 2.09 -35.58 -52.72
C ARG A 207 1.76 -37.04 -53.11
N HIS A 208 0.49 -37.38 -53.18
CA HIS A 208 0.03 -38.73 -53.50
C HIS A 208 -0.88 -38.77 -54.76
N ARG A 209 -0.68 -37.88 -55.72
CA ARG A 209 -1.25 -38.03 -57.05
C ARG A 209 -0.18 -38.06 -58.12
#